data_1b64db023ac463e6482f875aee789fb1
#
_entry.id   1b64db023ac463e6482f875aee789fb1
#
_cell.length_a   1.000
_cell.length_b   1.000
_cell.length_c   1.000
_cell.angle_alpha   90.00
_cell.angle_beta   90.00
_cell.angle_gamma   90.00
#
_symmetry.space_group_name_H-M   'P 1'
#
loop_
_entity.id
_entity.type
_entity.pdbx_description
1 polymer ?
#
loop_
_entity_poly.entity_id
_entity_poly.type
_entity_poly.pdbx_seq_one_letter_code
_entity_poly.pdbx_strand_id
1 'polypeptide(L)'
;MARESVLVVDDERDILELVKYNLDKEGYQVTVVATGEDALSAARSRTPDIVILDLMLPGVDGLEVCRRLKGDPKKRNIPIVMLTAKGDEADVVTGLELGAADYVTKPFSPRVLTARIRAVLRRGDETEDDEATIRIKDLTIHPGRHQVLVKDRHVELTAT
;
A
#
# COMPACT_ATOMS: atom_id res chain seq x y z
N MET A 1 -22.13 -6.91 6.46
CA MET A 1 -21.04 -6.74 5.53
C MET A 1 -19.74 -6.45 6.25
N ALA A 2 -18.72 -7.22 5.96
CA ALA A 2 -17.43 -7.02 6.58
C ALA A 2 -16.81 -5.73 6.07
N ARG A 3 -16.16 -5.01 6.98
CA ARG A 3 -15.52 -3.76 6.64
C ARG A 3 -14.01 -3.95 6.78
N GLU A 4 -13.32 -3.72 5.69
CA GLU A 4 -11.87 -3.80 5.74
C GLU A 4 -11.32 -2.73 6.65
N SER A 5 -10.28 -3.08 7.39
CA SER A 5 -9.63 -2.12 8.26
C SER A 5 -8.40 -1.55 7.57
N VAL A 6 -8.28 -0.23 7.62
CA VAL A 6 -7.22 0.53 6.97
C VAL A 6 -6.44 1.26 8.05
N LEU A 7 -5.13 1.06 8.05
CA LEU A 7 -4.23 1.80 8.93
C LEU A 7 -3.56 2.89 8.09
N VAL A 8 -3.74 4.14 8.48
CA VAL A 8 -3.17 5.28 7.76
C VAL A 8 -2.09 5.92 8.61
N VAL A 9 -0.89 6.05 8.04
CA VAL A 9 0.29 6.53 8.76
C VAL A 9 0.84 7.74 8.03
N ASP A 10 0.76 8.92 8.67
CA ASP A 10 1.27 10.15 8.08
C ASP A 10 1.43 11.15 9.21
N ASP A 11 2.52 11.93 9.22
CA ASP A 11 2.74 12.90 10.28
C ASP A 11 2.02 14.22 10.03
N GLU A 12 1.39 14.39 8.87
CA GLU A 12 0.62 15.59 8.56
C GLU A 12 -0.84 15.36 8.92
N ARG A 13 -1.30 16.12 9.91
CA ARG A 13 -2.66 15.97 10.41
C ARG A 13 -3.71 16.16 9.32
N ASP A 14 -3.49 17.13 8.44
CA ASP A 14 -4.44 17.42 7.38
C ASP A 14 -4.60 16.23 6.45
N ILE A 15 -3.52 15.53 6.16
CA ILE A 15 -3.57 14.33 5.32
C ILE A 15 -4.36 13.25 6.03
N LEU A 16 -4.08 13.03 7.32
CA LEU A 16 -4.81 12.01 8.08
C LEU A 16 -6.31 12.28 8.08
N GLU A 17 -6.69 13.53 8.30
CA GLU A 17 -8.12 13.89 8.33
C GLU A 17 -8.77 13.71 6.97
N LEU A 18 -8.09 14.13 5.92
CA LEU A 18 -8.61 14.03 4.57
C LEU A 18 -8.82 12.56 4.18
N VAL A 19 -7.80 11.75 4.41
CA VAL A 19 -7.85 10.33 4.03
C VAL A 19 -8.92 9.60 4.85
N LYS A 20 -8.94 9.86 6.17
CA LYS A 20 -9.93 9.22 7.03
C LYS A 20 -11.35 9.57 6.61
N TYR A 21 -11.61 10.85 6.34
CA TYR A 21 -12.94 11.28 5.92
C TYR A 21 -13.38 10.52 4.66
N ASN A 22 -12.52 10.46 3.66
CA ASN A 22 -12.89 9.82 2.41
C ASN A 22 -13.05 8.31 2.54
N LEU A 23 -12.21 7.67 3.34
CA LEU A 23 -12.30 6.22 3.53
C LEU A 23 -13.49 5.84 4.41
N ASP A 24 -13.80 6.66 5.42
CA ASP A 24 -14.99 6.43 6.23
C ASP A 24 -16.25 6.45 5.35
N LYS A 25 -16.31 7.37 4.40
CA LYS A 25 -17.44 7.45 3.48
C LYS A 25 -17.60 6.19 2.63
N GLU A 26 -16.49 5.51 2.35
CA GLU A 26 -16.52 4.29 1.56
C GLU A 26 -16.83 3.06 2.41
N GLY A 27 -16.98 3.22 3.71
CA GLY A 27 -17.35 2.14 4.60
C GLY A 27 -16.17 1.41 5.23
N TYR A 28 -14.95 1.90 5.04
CA TYR A 28 -13.79 1.29 5.67
C TYR A 28 -13.71 1.65 7.15
N GLN A 29 -13.06 0.78 7.90
CA GLN A 29 -12.78 1.00 9.31
C GLN A 29 -11.37 1.57 9.41
N VAL A 30 -11.23 2.84 9.74
CA VAL A 30 -9.98 3.57 9.60
C VAL A 30 -9.33 3.88 10.94
N THR A 31 -8.06 3.54 11.08
CA THR A 31 -7.24 3.94 12.22
C THR A 31 -6.13 4.83 11.67
N VAL A 32 -5.90 5.98 12.30
CA VAL A 32 -4.85 6.90 11.86
C VAL A 32 -3.81 7.02 12.96
N VAL A 33 -2.54 7.04 12.57
CA VAL A 33 -1.42 7.25 13.48
C VAL A 33 -0.43 8.19 12.81
N ALA A 34 0.39 8.85 13.62
CA ALA A 34 1.27 9.89 13.11
C ALA A 34 2.75 9.50 13.08
N THR A 35 3.12 8.35 13.61
CA THR A 35 4.52 7.95 13.68
C THR A 35 4.67 6.50 13.25
N GLY A 36 5.90 6.14 12.86
CA GLY A 36 6.21 4.76 12.52
C GLY A 36 6.09 3.83 13.71
N GLU A 37 6.49 4.31 14.89
CA GLU A 37 6.38 3.52 16.11
C GLU A 37 4.92 3.19 16.41
N ASP A 38 4.04 4.18 16.29
CA ASP A 38 2.62 3.96 16.51
C ASP A 38 2.02 3.03 15.44
N ALA A 39 2.55 3.12 14.22
CA ALA A 39 2.09 2.23 13.16
C ALA A 39 2.40 0.77 13.49
N LEU A 40 3.62 0.52 13.95
CA LEU A 40 4.01 -0.84 14.31
C LEU A 40 3.21 -1.36 15.50
N SER A 41 2.98 -0.49 16.49
CA SER A 41 2.18 -0.84 17.64
C SER A 41 0.73 -1.13 17.25
N ALA A 42 0.15 -0.30 16.40
CA ALA A 42 -1.23 -0.50 15.96
C ALA A 42 -1.38 -1.80 15.17
N ALA A 43 -0.40 -2.11 14.32
CA ALA A 43 -0.45 -3.35 13.54
C ALA A 43 -0.34 -4.58 14.42
N ARG A 44 0.38 -4.48 15.54
CA ARG A 44 0.47 -5.59 16.48
C ARG A 44 -0.84 -5.79 17.24
N SER A 45 -1.47 -4.68 17.63
CA SER A 45 -2.72 -4.75 18.40
C SER A 45 -3.86 -5.31 17.58
N ARG A 46 -3.93 -4.91 16.31
CA ARG A 46 -5.01 -5.33 15.43
C ARG A 46 -4.51 -5.29 13.99
N THR A 47 -4.34 -6.44 13.42
CA THR A 47 -3.79 -6.57 12.07
C THR A 47 -4.72 -5.90 11.06
N PRO A 48 -4.24 -4.87 10.35
CA PRO A 48 -5.08 -4.22 9.35
C PRO A 48 -5.13 -5.03 8.06
N ASP A 49 -6.12 -4.74 7.24
CA ASP A 49 -6.23 -5.35 5.92
C ASP A 49 -5.34 -4.65 4.90
N ILE A 50 -5.00 -3.40 5.15
CA ILE A 50 -4.12 -2.62 4.27
C ILE A 50 -3.51 -1.48 5.08
N VAL A 51 -2.30 -1.09 4.74
CA VAL A 51 -1.59 0.03 5.37
C VAL A 51 -1.30 1.09 4.32
N ILE A 52 -1.67 2.33 4.62
CA ILE A 52 -1.33 3.49 3.80
C ILE A 52 -0.22 4.21 4.55
N LEU A 53 0.95 4.32 3.96
CA LEU A 53 2.17 4.60 4.69
C LEU A 53 2.97 5.72 4.04
N ASP A 54 3.11 6.85 4.75
CA ASP A 54 3.97 7.94 4.32
C ASP A 54 5.43 7.51 4.48
N LEU A 55 6.23 7.68 3.46
CA LEU A 55 7.65 7.31 3.52
C LEU A 55 8.49 8.29 4.34
N MET A 56 8.05 9.53 4.43
CA MET A 56 8.85 10.60 5.06
C MET A 56 8.38 10.87 6.49
N LEU A 57 8.46 9.83 7.33
CA LEU A 57 8.08 9.97 8.73
C LEU A 57 9.29 10.30 9.58
N PRO A 58 9.11 11.10 10.64
CA PRO A 58 10.20 11.31 11.59
C PRO A 58 10.42 10.05 12.43
N GLY A 59 11.64 9.90 12.97
CA GLY A 59 11.95 8.73 13.78
C GLY A 59 12.06 7.47 12.94
N VAL A 60 11.23 6.48 13.23
CA VAL A 60 11.16 5.27 12.40
C VAL A 60 10.43 5.64 11.12
N ASP A 61 11.17 5.72 10.01
CA ASP A 61 10.60 6.19 8.77
C ASP A 61 9.76 5.11 8.08
N GLY A 62 9.09 5.54 6.98
CA GLY A 62 8.16 4.64 6.30
C GLY A 62 8.81 3.41 5.70
N LEU A 63 10.02 3.53 5.17
CA LEU A 63 10.71 2.36 4.61
C LEU A 63 11.02 1.36 5.70
N GLU A 64 11.42 1.83 6.88
CA GLU A 64 11.69 0.94 8.00
C GLU A 64 10.42 0.23 8.47
N VAL A 65 9.29 0.96 8.53
CA VAL A 65 8.01 0.34 8.87
C VAL A 65 7.68 -0.76 7.86
N CYS A 66 7.83 -0.45 6.57
CA CYS A 66 7.58 -1.42 5.51
C CYS A 66 8.47 -2.65 5.68
N ARG A 67 9.75 -2.44 5.92
CA ARG A 67 10.70 -3.53 6.09
C ARG A 67 10.32 -4.43 7.25
N ARG A 68 9.94 -3.82 8.39
CA ARG A 68 9.58 -4.59 9.57
C ARG A 68 8.30 -5.38 9.38
N LEU A 69 7.29 -4.78 8.74
CA LEU A 69 6.06 -5.50 8.47
C LEU A 69 6.29 -6.65 7.51
N LYS A 70 7.06 -6.42 6.45
CA LYS A 70 7.33 -7.47 5.47
C LYS A 70 8.24 -8.56 6.01
N GLY A 71 9.03 -8.24 7.03
CA GLY A 71 9.90 -9.23 7.67
C GLY A 71 9.20 -10.07 8.73
N ASP A 72 7.97 -9.72 9.09
CA ASP A 72 7.22 -10.46 10.11
C ASP A 72 6.35 -11.50 9.42
N PRO A 73 6.57 -12.81 9.69
CA PRO A 73 5.78 -13.86 9.03
C PRO A 73 4.28 -13.70 9.19
N LYS A 74 3.83 -13.06 10.27
CA LYS A 74 2.40 -12.90 10.52
C LYS A 74 1.84 -11.67 9.81
N LYS A 75 2.69 -10.75 9.35
CA LYS A 75 2.23 -9.48 8.80
C LYS A 75 2.71 -9.21 7.39
N ARG A 76 3.56 -10.07 6.85
CA ARG A 76 4.14 -9.80 5.53
C ARG A 76 3.13 -9.81 4.40
N ASN A 77 1.95 -10.39 4.63
CA ASN A 77 0.91 -10.41 3.60
C ASN A 77 0.01 -9.19 3.62
N ILE A 78 0.19 -8.29 4.59
CA ILE A 78 -0.57 -7.05 4.61
C ILE A 78 -0.10 -6.17 3.45
N PRO A 79 -0.98 -5.80 2.53
CA PRO A 79 -0.56 -4.91 1.44
C PRO A 79 -0.27 -3.50 1.97
N ILE A 80 0.73 -2.86 1.39
CA ILE A 80 1.15 -1.52 1.78
C ILE A 80 1.11 -0.63 0.55
N VAL A 81 0.40 0.49 0.66
CA VAL A 81 0.39 1.54 -0.36
C VAL A 81 1.18 2.71 0.21
N MET A 82 2.24 3.10 -0.49
CA MET A 82 3.13 4.15 -0.01
C MET A 82 2.64 5.51 -0.46
N LEU A 83 2.74 6.51 0.42
CA LEU A 83 2.54 7.90 0.05
C LEU A 83 3.93 8.53 -0.09
N THR A 84 4.20 9.11 -1.25
CA THR A 84 5.55 9.60 -1.56
C THR A 84 5.50 11.05 -2.03
N ALA A 85 6.58 11.78 -1.83
CA ALA A 85 6.71 13.11 -2.40
C ALA A 85 7.21 12.99 -3.83
N LYS A 86 6.89 14.00 -4.63
CA LYS A 86 7.40 14.08 -5.98
C LYS A 86 8.93 14.13 -5.93
N GLY A 87 9.56 13.29 -6.72
CA GLY A 87 11.02 13.24 -6.75
C GLY A 87 11.64 12.15 -5.90
N ASP A 88 10.83 11.39 -5.18
CA ASP A 88 11.34 10.34 -4.30
C ASP A 88 11.45 8.98 -5.00
N GLU A 89 11.87 8.98 -6.26
CA GLU A 89 11.88 7.73 -7.04
C GLU A 89 12.75 6.64 -6.42
N ALA A 90 13.89 7.02 -5.84
CA ALA A 90 14.76 6.00 -5.23
C ALA A 90 14.05 5.29 -4.07
N ASP A 91 13.31 6.06 -3.27
CA ASP A 91 12.57 5.48 -2.15
C ASP A 91 11.40 4.63 -2.63
N VAL A 92 10.77 5.05 -3.73
CA VAL A 92 9.69 4.25 -4.33
C VAL A 92 10.22 2.90 -4.77
N VAL A 93 11.36 2.88 -5.46
CA VAL A 93 11.96 1.63 -5.92
C VAL A 93 12.30 0.74 -4.72
N THR A 94 12.92 1.32 -3.69
CA THR A 94 13.26 0.56 -2.50
C THR A 94 12.01 -0.04 -1.84
N GLY A 95 10.96 0.77 -1.70
CA GLY A 95 9.71 0.28 -1.10
C GLY A 95 9.08 -0.84 -1.88
N LEU A 96 9.06 -0.72 -3.21
CA LEU A 96 8.49 -1.78 -4.05
C LEU A 96 9.32 -3.05 -3.96
N GLU A 97 10.65 -2.92 -3.90
CA GLU A 97 11.52 -4.08 -3.74
C GLU A 97 11.33 -4.74 -2.38
N LEU A 98 10.97 -3.97 -1.36
CA LEU A 98 10.65 -4.53 -0.05
C LEU A 98 9.29 -5.23 -0.02
N GLY A 99 8.47 -5.01 -1.04
CA GLY A 99 7.21 -5.71 -1.14
C GLY A 99 5.96 -4.84 -1.05
N ALA A 100 6.11 -3.51 -1.12
CA ALA A 100 4.94 -2.64 -1.15
C ALA A 100 4.11 -2.94 -2.40
N ALA A 101 2.79 -2.79 -2.28
CA ALA A 101 1.88 -3.15 -3.36
C ALA A 101 1.70 -2.04 -4.38
N ASP A 102 1.85 -0.79 -3.97
CA ASP A 102 1.61 0.35 -4.85
C ASP A 102 2.12 1.61 -4.17
N TYR A 103 2.06 2.72 -4.87
CA TYR A 103 2.40 4.01 -4.30
C TYR A 103 1.54 5.10 -4.92
N VAL A 104 1.41 6.23 -4.20
CA VAL A 104 0.67 7.39 -4.65
C VAL A 104 1.50 8.62 -4.31
N THR A 105 1.69 9.51 -5.27
CA THR A 105 2.52 10.70 -5.10
C THR A 105 1.70 11.85 -4.52
N LYS A 106 2.24 12.54 -3.53
CA LYS A 106 1.64 13.74 -2.98
C LYS A 106 1.98 14.94 -3.87
N PRO A 107 1.09 15.88 -4.06
CA PRO A 107 -0.30 15.88 -3.58
C PRO A 107 -1.14 14.92 -4.42
N PHE A 108 -2.08 14.26 -3.79
CA PHE A 108 -2.90 13.26 -4.47
C PHE A 108 -4.37 13.64 -4.40
N SER A 109 -5.13 13.09 -5.33
CA SER A 109 -6.58 13.17 -5.27
C SER A 109 -7.11 12.09 -4.34
N PRO A 110 -8.01 12.43 -3.39
CA PRO A 110 -8.59 11.39 -2.54
C PRO A 110 -9.29 10.30 -3.34
N ARG A 111 -9.88 10.65 -4.49
CA ARG A 111 -10.53 9.66 -5.35
C ARG A 111 -9.53 8.68 -5.93
N VAL A 112 -8.36 9.18 -6.32
CA VAL A 112 -7.31 8.31 -6.86
C VAL A 112 -6.80 7.37 -5.77
N LEU A 113 -6.56 7.91 -4.56
CA LEU A 113 -6.09 7.08 -3.46
C LEU A 113 -7.11 6.00 -3.14
N THR A 114 -8.38 6.36 -3.02
CA THR A 114 -9.44 5.39 -2.72
C THR A 114 -9.52 4.31 -3.79
N ALA A 115 -9.39 4.70 -5.05
CA ALA A 115 -9.43 3.73 -6.14
C ALA A 115 -8.27 2.75 -6.07
N ARG A 116 -7.08 3.24 -5.71
CA ARG A 116 -5.92 2.35 -5.58
C ARG A 116 -6.05 1.42 -4.40
N ILE A 117 -6.60 1.90 -3.29
CA ILE A 117 -6.84 1.05 -2.13
C ILE A 117 -7.80 -0.08 -2.51
N ARG A 118 -8.89 0.26 -3.20
CA ARG A 118 -9.85 -0.75 -3.64
C ARG A 118 -9.20 -1.78 -4.57
N ALA A 119 -8.36 -1.29 -5.49
CA ALA A 119 -7.69 -2.19 -6.43
C ALA A 119 -6.73 -3.13 -5.73
N VAL A 120 -5.99 -2.62 -4.75
CA VAL A 120 -5.04 -3.45 -4.01
C VAL A 120 -5.78 -4.50 -3.19
N LEU A 121 -6.85 -4.12 -2.51
CA LEU A 121 -7.64 -5.07 -1.74
C LEU A 121 -8.27 -6.14 -2.63
N ARG A 122 -8.75 -5.74 -3.80
CA ARG A 122 -9.35 -6.68 -4.74
C ARG A 122 -8.31 -7.67 -5.27
N ARG A 123 -7.10 -7.22 -5.51
CA ARG A 123 -6.03 -8.11 -5.99
C ARG A 123 -5.72 -9.20 -4.98
N GLY A 124 -5.72 -8.83 -3.69
CA GLY A 124 -5.51 -9.81 -2.64
C GLY A 124 -6.58 -10.88 -2.65
N ASP A 125 -7.84 -10.47 -2.78
CA ASP A 125 -8.94 -11.41 -2.83
C ASP A 125 -8.84 -12.31 -4.06
N GLU A 126 -8.53 -11.73 -5.21
CA GLU A 126 -8.38 -12.48 -6.45
C GLU A 126 -7.26 -13.50 -6.36
N THR A 127 -6.17 -13.13 -5.73
CA THR A 127 -5.04 -14.03 -5.56
C THR A 127 -5.44 -15.25 -4.74
N GLU A 128 -6.21 -15.05 -3.69
CA GLU A 128 -6.68 -16.16 -2.88
C GLU A 128 -7.57 -17.11 -3.66
N ASP A 129 -8.49 -16.53 -4.42
CA ASP A 129 -9.49 -17.33 -5.14
C ASP A 129 -8.90 -18.05 -6.33
N ASP A 130 -7.95 -17.43 -7.02
CA ASP A 130 -7.49 -17.89 -8.31
C ASP A 130 -6.03 -18.32 -8.30
N GLU A 131 -5.52 -18.70 -7.17
CA GLU A 131 -4.10 -18.99 -7.05
C GLU A 131 -3.61 -20.00 -8.07
N ALA A 132 -4.34 -21.08 -8.23
CA ALA A 132 -3.95 -22.13 -9.17
C ALA A 132 -3.95 -21.62 -10.60
N THR A 133 -4.98 -20.86 -10.96
CA THR A 133 -5.11 -20.33 -12.30
C THR A 133 -4.00 -19.32 -12.60
N ILE A 134 -3.72 -18.49 -11.62
CA ILE A 134 -2.70 -17.46 -11.79
C ILE A 134 -1.33 -18.08 -12.00
N ARG A 135 -1.02 -19.15 -11.30
CA ARG A 135 0.26 -19.81 -11.48
C ARG A 135 0.47 -20.29 -12.90
N ILE A 136 -0.58 -20.81 -13.49
CA ILE A 136 -0.49 -21.29 -14.86
C ILE A 136 -0.20 -20.15 -15.81
N LYS A 137 -0.89 -19.04 -15.63
CA LYS A 137 -0.69 -17.88 -16.48
C LYS A 137 0.64 -17.20 -16.24
N ASP A 138 1.10 -17.24 -15.02
CA ASP A 138 2.29 -16.52 -14.60
C ASP A 138 3.54 -17.00 -15.30
N LEU A 139 3.51 -18.17 -15.82
CA LEU A 139 4.66 -18.69 -16.56
C LEU A 139 4.97 -17.88 -17.79
N THR A 140 4.05 -17.05 -18.21
CA THR A 140 4.18 -16.31 -19.46
C THR A 140 4.45 -14.85 -19.29
N ILE A 141 4.44 -14.40 -18.13
CA ILE A 141 4.53 -12.95 -17.94
C ILE A 141 5.79 -12.55 -17.26
N HIS A 142 5.80 -11.75 -16.94
CA HIS A 142 6.52 -10.88 -15.99
C HIS A 142 6.34 -9.78 -15.66
N PRO A 143 5.97 -9.52 -15.39
CA PRO A 143 5.83 -8.34 -14.98
C PRO A 143 5.88 -7.51 -14.73
N GLY A 144 5.79 -7.37 -14.72
CA GLY A 144 6.02 -6.40 -14.42
C GLY A 144 5.67 -5.99 -14.50
N ARG A 145 5.82 -6.24 -14.40
CA ARG A 145 6.03 -5.63 -14.49
C ARG A 145 5.60 -5.31 -14.83
N HIS A 146 5.29 -5.53 -15.00
CA HIS A 146 5.56 -4.86 -15.32
C HIS A 146 5.14 -4.51 -15.81
N GLN A 147 4.99 -4.72 -15.58
CA GLN A 147 5.24 -4.18 -15.93
C GLN A 147 5.08 -3.81 -16.32
N VAL A 148 4.94 -4.11 -16.38
CA VAL A 148 5.34 -3.59 -16.69
C VAL A 148 5.16 -3.19 -17.05
N LEU A 149 5.00 -3.36 -16.97
CA LEU A 149 5.44 -2.79 -17.25
C LEU A 149 5.06 -2.51 -17.68
N VAL A 150 4.92 -2.77 -17.61
CA VAL A 150 5.21 -2.30 -17.88
C VAL A 150 4.65 -1.94 -18.24
N LYS A 151 4.22 -2.15 -17.93
CA LYS A 151 4.31 -1.53 -18.17
C LYS A 151 3.84 -1.22 -18.62
N ASP A 152 3.56 -1.43 -18.52
CA ASP A 152 3.81 -0.90 -18.79
C ASP A 152 3.36 -0.64 -19.11
N ARG A 153 3.18 -0.99 -18.70
CA ARG A 153 3.47 -0.46 -18.84
C ARG A 153 3.24 -0.32 -19.15
N HIS A 154 3.02 -0.68 -18.78
CA HIS A 154 3.53 -0.26 -18.88
C HIS A 154 3.25 -0.08 -19.08
N VAL A 155 3.33 -0.44 -18.80
CA VAL A 155 3.79 -0.25 -18.77
C VAL A 155 3.57 0.08 -18.87
N GLU A 156 3.31 -0.02 -18.74
CA GLU A 156 3.69 0.37 -18.67
C GLU A 156 3.65 0.45 -18.72
N LEU A 157 3.54 0.26 -18.56
CA LEU A 157 4.08 0.45 -18.39
C LEU A 157 3.85 0.59 -18.58
N THR A 158 3.71 0.47 -18.38
CA THR A 158 4.16 0.63 -18.30
C THR A 158 4.07 0.70 -18.45
N ALA A 159 3.96 0.48 -18.38
CA ALA A 159 4.43 0.48 -18.32
C ALA A 159 4.22 0.53 -18.48
N THR A 160 4.22 0.52 -18.51
CA THR A 160 4.69 0.59 -18.39
C THR A 160 4.63 0.64 -18.48
#